data_7d64b475e201fca72b67d4fb6bd7a183
#
_entry.id   7d64b475e201fca72b67d4fb6bd7a183
#
_cell.length_a   1.000
_cell.length_b   1.000
_cell.length_c   1.000
_cell.angle_alpha   90.00
_cell.angle_beta   90.00
_cell.angle_gamma   90.00
#
_symmetry.space_group_name_H-M   'P 1'
#
loop_
_entity.id
_entity.type
_entity.pdbx_description
1 polymer ?
#
loop_
_entity_poly.entity_id
_entity_poly.type
_entity_poly.pdbx_seq_one_letter_code
_entity_poly.pdbx_strand_id
1 'polypeptide(L)'
;MLSSPHLNRPWRPAPRFSRLFAGPVLILMLAATAACGGGSGTRALDRLHPCSSADGPTDAYCGTLTVFEDRAAKSGRQINLWIVVLPAVRPVAHDPLVFLAGGPGQGAAQLARQVRSAFRTVQRTRDIVLVDQRGTGKSNPLNCRSNANSLREMTEPSESGMDRLKRCLAGYNADVRQYTTNIAMDDLDDVRAYLGYDRINVYGGSYGTRAALVYLRRHGERVRTMILDGVAPMDMRLPLFTARDAQRALDKLLTDCDADSACKLAFPELSTRIRNLLQRLEQSPPTVRIVHPRTGVAEEVRVEARVVASILFSALYSPLTGSIVPALVDHAEHNEFQSFFALGLAGEGGDETMSVGMQLSVLCSEDAPRVTQADVQEAAAGTLFGTHLLSNQLEACAMWPRGTVDASYYEPVVSDVPALVMSGDIDPVTPPAWGESVVKTLKNGRHITAPGTGHGVISTSCGQKLVRDFIDHASSASLDVSCVRSIKRPPFFVTPAGPDPVHATQAPISGQAP
;
A
#
# COMPACT_ATOMS: atom_id res chain seq x y z
N MET A 1 41.10 -13.08 40.55
CA MET A 1 41.78 -14.21 41.22
C MET A 1 41.02 -15.48 40.86
N LEU A 2 41.75 -16.52 40.47
CA LEU A 2 41.41 -17.93 40.20
C LEU A 2 40.77 -18.12 38.79
N SER A 3 41.50 -18.41 37.79
CA SER A 3 42.42 -19.48 37.29
C SER A 3 41.71 -20.71 36.74
N SER A 4 41.88 -20.86 35.42
CA SER A 4 41.56 -22.04 34.62
C SER A 4 42.33 -23.30 35.07
N PRO A 5 41.98 -24.50 34.54
CA PRO A 5 43.03 -25.17 33.75
C PRO A 5 42.54 -25.82 32.42
N HIS A 6 43.50 -25.86 31.50
CA HIS A 6 43.57 -26.58 30.24
C HIS A 6 43.54 -28.11 30.41
N LEU A 7 43.02 -28.84 29.42
CA LEU A 7 43.41 -30.20 29.10
C LEU A 7 43.54 -30.41 27.59
N ASN A 8 44.79 -30.50 27.15
CA ASN A 8 45.28 -31.05 25.89
C ASN A 8 45.07 -32.57 25.81
N ARG A 9 44.65 -33.12 24.67
CA ARG A 9 44.94 -34.48 24.25
C ARG A 9 45.30 -34.55 22.77
N PRO A 10 46.31 -35.35 22.39
CA PRO A 10 46.93 -35.35 21.07
C PRO A 10 46.30 -36.35 20.08
N TRP A 11 46.44 -36.00 18.81
CA TRP A 11 46.16 -36.83 17.63
C TRP A 11 47.04 -38.08 17.55
N ARG A 12 46.46 -39.22 17.08
CA ARG A 12 47.20 -40.39 16.58
C ARG A 12 46.76 -40.68 15.14
N PRO A 13 47.69 -41.04 14.24
CA PRO A 13 47.43 -41.31 12.83
C PRO A 13 47.06 -42.78 12.57
N ALA A 14 46.25 -43.01 11.51
CA ALA A 14 45.84 -44.32 11.03
C ALA A 14 46.86 -44.96 10.07
N PRO A 15 46.94 -46.30 9.97
CA PRO A 15 47.95 -47.00 9.16
C PRO A 15 47.55 -47.16 7.69
N ARG A 16 48.57 -47.10 6.84
CA ARG A 16 48.54 -47.42 5.42
C ARG A 16 48.46 -48.95 5.21
N PHE A 17 47.62 -49.40 4.26
CA PHE A 17 47.77 -50.70 3.63
C PHE A 17 47.97 -50.58 2.13
N SER A 18 48.92 -51.35 1.63
CA SER A 18 49.51 -51.37 0.30
C SER A 18 48.77 -52.31 -0.66
N ARG A 19 48.75 -51.89 -1.91
CA ARG A 19 48.75 -52.56 -3.22
C ARG A 19 48.62 -54.06 -3.29
N LEU A 20 47.72 -54.53 -4.20
CA LEU A 20 48.05 -55.67 -5.10
C LEU A 20 47.22 -55.61 -6.41
N PHE A 21 47.84 -56.06 -7.47
CA PHE A 21 47.54 -56.07 -8.89
C PHE A 21 46.29 -56.88 -9.28
N ALA A 22 45.59 -56.49 -10.39
CA ALA A 22 45.32 -57.38 -11.52
C ALA A 22 44.43 -56.74 -12.59
N GLY A 23 44.85 -56.72 -13.79
CA GLY A 23 44.32 -57.03 -15.11
C GLY A 23 43.11 -56.28 -15.72
N PRO A 24 43.19 -55.89 -16.99
CA PRO A 24 42.13 -55.15 -17.65
C PRO A 24 41.09 -56.07 -18.29
N VAL A 25 39.81 -55.85 -17.93
CA VAL A 25 38.69 -56.35 -18.75
C VAL A 25 38.05 -55.16 -19.44
N LEU A 26 38.20 -55.14 -20.77
CA LEU A 26 37.64 -54.15 -21.68
C LEU A 26 36.16 -54.48 -21.91
N ILE A 27 35.25 -53.76 -21.21
CA ILE A 27 33.82 -53.79 -21.51
C ILE A 27 33.46 -52.50 -22.23
N LEU A 28 33.21 -52.60 -23.53
CA LEU A 28 32.59 -51.53 -24.33
C LEU A 28 31.14 -51.35 -23.84
N MET A 29 30.89 -50.34 -23.01
CA MET A 29 29.53 -49.83 -22.81
C MET A 29 29.27 -48.70 -23.78
N LEU A 30 28.39 -48.94 -24.77
CA LEU A 30 27.76 -47.85 -25.54
C LEU A 30 26.98 -47.00 -24.56
N ALA A 31 27.48 -45.81 -24.25
CA ALA A 31 26.74 -44.78 -23.56
C ALA A 31 25.77 -44.15 -24.57
N ALA A 32 24.51 -44.59 -24.57
CA ALA A 32 23.41 -43.82 -25.13
C ALA A 32 23.24 -42.56 -24.28
N THR A 33 23.85 -41.47 -24.72
CA THR A 33 23.55 -40.14 -24.18
C THR A 33 22.13 -39.79 -24.62
N ALA A 34 21.14 -40.11 -23.78
CA ALA A 34 19.84 -39.46 -23.83
C ALA A 34 20.08 -37.99 -23.48
N ALA A 35 20.15 -37.16 -24.53
CA ALA A 35 20.08 -35.72 -24.39
C ALA A 35 18.69 -35.39 -23.85
N CYS A 36 18.56 -35.35 -22.51
CA CYS A 36 17.50 -34.62 -21.87
C CYS A 36 17.71 -33.14 -22.23
N GLY A 37 17.05 -32.70 -23.28
CA GLY A 37 16.90 -31.29 -23.59
C GLY A 37 16.09 -30.62 -22.49
N GLY A 38 16.71 -30.39 -21.34
CA GLY A 38 16.25 -29.46 -20.33
C GLY A 38 16.46 -28.07 -20.92
N GLY A 39 15.40 -27.46 -21.47
CA GLY A 39 15.43 -26.04 -21.73
C GLY A 39 15.83 -25.34 -20.44
N SER A 40 17.05 -24.78 -20.41
CA SER A 40 17.50 -23.87 -19.36
C SER A 40 16.72 -22.58 -19.49
N GLY A 41 15.48 -22.59 -19.01
CA GLY A 41 14.77 -21.36 -18.76
C GLY A 41 15.64 -20.54 -17.80
N THR A 42 16.20 -19.43 -18.29
CA THR A 42 16.91 -18.47 -17.45
C THR A 42 16.01 -18.14 -16.26
N ARG A 43 16.52 -18.33 -15.03
CA ARG A 43 15.77 -17.96 -13.83
C ARG A 43 15.52 -16.47 -13.87
N ALA A 44 14.33 -16.04 -13.38
CA ALA A 44 13.97 -14.61 -13.29
C ALA A 44 15.10 -13.75 -12.70
N LEU A 45 15.83 -14.30 -11.72
CA LEU A 45 16.91 -13.64 -11.01
C LEU A 45 18.20 -13.51 -11.84
N ASP A 46 18.40 -14.31 -12.91
CA ASP A 46 19.61 -14.26 -13.75
C ASP A 46 19.68 -12.94 -14.59
N ARG A 47 18.57 -12.22 -14.69
CA ARG A 47 18.44 -10.93 -15.39
C ARG A 47 18.58 -9.72 -14.47
N LEU A 48 18.77 -9.95 -13.18
CA LEU A 48 18.86 -8.95 -12.14
C LEU A 48 20.21 -9.09 -11.43
N HIS A 49 20.55 -8.10 -10.61
CA HIS A 49 21.74 -8.12 -9.76
C HIS A 49 21.34 -7.97 -8.28
N PRO A 50 22.15 -8.41 -7.31
CA PRO A 50 21.88 -8.16 -5.90
C PRO A 50 21.73 -6.66 -5.64
N CYS A 51 20.69 -6.28 -4.89
CA CYS A 51 20.45 -4.87 -4.58
C CYS A 51 21.57 -4.30 -3.70
N SER A 52 22.00 -3.08 -3.98
CA SER A 52 22.74 -2.25 -3.01
C SER A 52 21.79 -1.73 -1.92
N SER A 53 22.33 -1.29 -0.79
CA SER A 53 21.53 -0.68 0.29
C SER A 53 20.80 0.60 -0.12
N ALA A 54 21.26 1.27 -1.19
CA ALA A 54 20.60 2.43 -1.79
C ALA A 54 19.47 2.05 -2.75
N ASP A 55 19.47 0.81 -3.23
CA ASP A 55 18.54 0.32 -4.24
C ASP A 55 17.36 -0.46 -3.65
N GLY A 56 17.58 -1.11 -2.51
CA GLY A 56 16.58 -1.93 -1.87
C GLY A 56 17.15 -2.76 -0.71
N PRO A 57 16.41 -3.77 -0.23
CA PRO A 57 16.94 -4.74 0.71
C PRO A 57 18.11 -5.51 0.11
N THR A 58 19.23 -5.62 0.83
CA THR A 58 20.48 -6.23 0.31
C THR A 58 20.41 -7.73 0.01
N ASP A 59 19.35 -8.38 0.48
CA ASP A 59 19.02 -9.79 0.19
C ASP A 59 17.95 -9.93 -0.91
N ALA A 60 17.70 -8.84 -1.66
CA ALA A 60 16.82 -8.79 -2.83
C ALA A 60 17.64 -8.65 -4.12
N TYR A 61 16.97 -8.81 -5.25
CA TYR A 61 17.53 -8.60 -6.57
C TYR A 61 16.88 -7.37 -7.22
N CYS A 62 17.71 -6.55 -7.84
CA CYS A 62 17.34 -5.28 -8.46
C CYS A 62 17.70 -5.26 -9.94
N GLY A 63 16.95 -4.48 -10.72
CA GLY A 63 17.27 -4.24 -12.13
C GLY A 63 16.28 -3.32 -12.79
N THR A 64 16.45 -3.15 -14.08
CA THR A 64 15.59 -2.28 -14.90
C THR A 64 15.17 -2.97 -16.19
N LEU A 65 13.98 -2.62 -16.66
CA LEU A 65 13.53 -2.89 -18.02
C LEU A 65 13.28 -1.56 -18.73
N THR A 66 13.93 -1.36 -19.87
CA THR A 66 13.71 -0.17 -20.71
C THR A 66 12.49 -0.37 -21.58
N VAL A 67 11.56 0.60 -21.57
CA VAL A 67 10.35 0.61 -22.39
C VAL A 67 10.19 1.96 -23.07
N PHE A 68 9.45 2.01 -24.18
CA PHE A 68 9.08 3.29 -24.78
C PHE A 68 8.09 4.04 -23.87
N GLU A 69 8.30 5.34 -23.67
CA GLU A 69 7.34 6.18 -22.96
C GLU A 69 5.99 6.20 -23.69
N ASP A 70 6.02 6.49 -25.01
CA ASP A 70 4.87 6.29 -25.89
C ASP A 70 4.90 4.88 -26.46
N ARG A 71 4.15 3.98 -25.86
CA ARG A 71 4.06 2.57 -26.26
C ARG A 71 3.40 2.39 -27.63
N ALA A 72 2.50 3.28 -28.01
CA ALA A 72 1.80 3.19 -29.30
C ALA A 72 2.72 3.57 -30.45
N ALA A 73 3.50 4.63 -30.28
CA ALA A 73 4.47 5.08 -31.30
C ALA A 73 5.67 4.12 -31.43
N LYS A 74 6.03 3.40 -30.38
CA LYS A 74 7.24 2.52 -30.31
C LYS A 74 8.50 3.22 -30.79
N SER A 75 8.60 4.51 -30.54
CA SER A 75 9.71 5.38 -30.95
C SER A 75 9.85 6.55 -30.00
N GLY A 76 10.96 7.29 -30.09
CA GLY A 76 11.21 8.47 -29.26
C GLY A 76 11.76 8.11 -27.88
N ARG A 77 11.27 8.79 -26.84
CA ARG A 77 11.76 8.64 -25.47
C ARG A 77 11.55 7.24 -24.93
N GLN A 78 12.55 6.76 -24.24
CA GLN A 78 12.50 5.53 -23.44
C GLN A 78 12.64 5.87 -21.96
N ILE A 79 12.00 5.07 -21.12
CA ILE A 79 12.09 5.13 -19.65
C ILE A 79 12.50 3.78 -19.11
N ASN A 80 13.12 3.77 -17.93
CA ASN A 80 13.51 2.56 -17.23
C ASN A 80 12.48 2.25 -16.15
N LEU A 81 11.91 1.05 -16.16
CA LEU A 81 11.07 0.53 -15.10
C LEU A 81 11.97 -0.12 -14.05
N TRP A 82 11.87 0.32 -12.81
CA TRP A 82 12.62 -0.23 -11.68
C TRP A 82 11.95 -1.47 -11.12
N ILE A 83 12.72 -2.53 -10.96
CA ILE A 83 12.25 -3.84 -10.55
C ILE A 83 13.03 -4.27 -9.30
N VAL A 84 12.32 -4.70 -8.26
CA VAL A 84 12.89 -5.37 -7.09
C VAL A 84 12.21 -6.71 -6.92
N VAL A 85 13.00 -7.78 -6.80
CA VAL A 85 12.49 -9.12 -6.51
C VAL A 85 12.98 -9.55 -5.13
N LEU A 86 12.06 -9.83 -4.24
CA LEU A 86 12.32 -10.51 -2.96
C LEU A 86 12.26 -12.01 -3.22
N PRO A 87 13.41 -12.72 -3.26
CA PRO A 87 13.43 -14.12 -3.67
C PRO A 87 12.74 -15.02 -2.64
N ALA A 88 12.18 -16.12 -3.11
CA ALA A 88 11.63 -17.16 -2.27
C ALA A 88 12.73 -17.76 -1.38
N VAL A 89 12.43 -17.97 -0.10
CA VAL A 89 13.35 -18.61 0.84
C VAL A 89 13.63 -20.08 0.45
N ARG A 90 12.57 -20.76 -0.05
CA ARG A 90 12.62 -22.11 -0.62
C ARG A 90 11.76 -22.11 -1.86
N PRO A 91 12.33 -21.89 -3.05
CA PRO A 91 11.55 -21.81 -4.28
C PRO A 91 10.88 -23.14 -4.59
N VAL A 92 9.57 -23.19 -4.46
CA VAL A 92 8.74 -24.39 -4.72
C VAL A 92 7.81 -24.12 -5.91
N ALA A 93 7.37 -22.87 -6.07
CA ALA A 93 6.42 -22.48 -7.10
C ALA A 93 7.02 -21.41 -8.02
N HIS A 94 6.65 -21.46 -9.31
CA HIS A 94 7.12 -20.54 -10.35
C HIS A 94 6.10 -19.43 -10.67
N ASP A 95 5.10 -19.25 -9.79
CA ASP A 95 4.05 -18.24 -9.89
C ASP A 95 4.27 -17.18 -8.79
N PRO A 96 5.03 -16.12 -9.05
CA PRO A 96 5.36 -15.10 -8.06
C PRO A 96 4.13 -14.33 -7.60
N LEU A 97 4.25 -13.64 -6.47
CA LEU A 97 3.33 -12.58 -6.08
C LEU A 97 3.82 -11.25 -6.64
N VAL A 98 3.01 -10.59 -7.45
CA VAL A 98 3.23 -9.20 -7.87
C VAL A 98 2.42 -8.27 -6.98
N PHE A 99 3.07 -7.28 -6.38
CA PHE A 99 2.44 -6.29 -5.50
C PHE A 99 2.25 -4.97 -6.24
N LEU A 100 1.01 -4.50 -6.31
CA LEU A 100 0.63 -3.20 -6.86
C LEU A 100 0.31 -2.22 -5.73
N ALA A 101 1.08 -1.16 -5.66
CA ALA A 101 0.94 -0.12 -4.64
C ALA A 101 -0.26 0.80 -4.91
N GLY A 102 -0.67 1.52 -3.88
CA GLY A 102 -1.78 2.47 -3.89
C GLY A 102 -1.43 3.87 -4.37
N GLY A 103 -2.21 4.81 -3.93
CA GLY A 103 -2.14 6.22 -4.26
C GLY A 103 -3.31 6.66 -5.16
N PRO A 104 -3.14 6.80 -6.50
CA PRO A 104 -2.00 6.48 -7.36
C PRO A 104 -0.73 7.28 -7.04
N GLY A 105 0.41 6.79 -7.49
CA GLY A 105 1.69 7.51 -7.38
C GLY A 105 2.70 6.91 -6.39
N GLN A 106 2.35 5.85 -5.65
CA GLN A 106 3.28 5.21 -4.72
C GLN A 106 4.19 4.19 -5.43
N GLY A 107 5.50 4.26 -5.20
CA GLY A 107 6.46 3.30 -5.72
C GLY A 107 6.42 1.98 -4.94
N ALA A 108 6.21 0.85 -5.63
CA ALA A 108 6.11 -0.45 -4.99
C ALA A 108 7.44 -0.90 -4.36
N ALA A 109 8.58 -0.62 -5.01
CA ALA A 109 9.89 -0.97 -4.52
C ALA A 109 10.26 -0.22 -3.22
N GLN A 110 9.77 0.99 -3.03
CA GLN A 110 9.95 1.76 -1.80
C GLN A 110 9.30 1.08 -0.58
N LEU A 111 8.27 0.26 -0.82
CA LEU A 111 7.55 -0.49 0.20
C LEU A 111 8.14 -1.88 0.48
N ALA A 112 9.29 -2.23 -0.09
CA ALA A 112 9.85 -3.58 -0.03
C ALA A 112 9.94 -4.17 1.39
N ARG A 113 10.26 -3.36 2.40
CA ARG A 113 10.32 -3.81 3.81
C ARG A 113 8.93 -4.14 4.37
N GLN A 114 7.95 -3.27 4.12
CA GLN A 114 6.56 -3.45 4.56
C GLN A 114 5.93 -4.65 3.85
N VAL A 115 6.14 -4.77 2.53
CA VAL A 115 5.68 -5.89 1.72
C VAL A 115 6.29 -7.21 2.20
N ARG A 116 7.59 -7.25 2.46
CA ARG A 116 8.25 -8.43 3.03
C ARG A 116 7.63 -8.85 4.37
N SER A 117 7.34 -7.89 5.24
CA SER A 117 6.71 -8.17 6.53
C SER A 117 5.30 -8.75 6.36
N ALA A 118 4.48 -8.11 5.52
CA ALA A 118 3.10 -8.50 5.27
C ALA A 118 2.98 -9.86 4.56
N PHE A 119 3.86 -10.15 3.62
CA PHE A 119 3.83 -11.36 2.79
C PHE A 119 4.92 -12.38 3.14
N ARG A 120 5.48 -12.31 4.34
CA ARG A 120 6.55 -13.21 4.80
C ARG A 120 6.22 -14.69 4.62
N THR A 121 4.98 -15.08 4.79
CA THR A 121 4.51 -16.46 4.64
C THR A 121 4.44 -16.88 3.16
N VAL A 122 4.08 -15.98 2.26
CA VAL A 122 4.09 -16.19 0.80
C VAL A 122 5.53 -16.28 0.29
N GLN A 123 6.42 -15.40 0.76
CA GLN A 123 7.84 -15.40 0.39
C GLN A 123 8.57 -16.70 0.75
N ARG A 124 8.03 -17.52 1.64
CA ARG A 124 8.63 -18.82 1.92
C ARG A 124 8.76 -19.70 0.69
N THR A 125 7.80 -19.64 -0.23
CA THR A 125 7.69 -20.55 -1.38
C THR A 125 7.67 -19.86 -2.73
N ARG A 126 7.43 -18.56 -2.78
CA ARG A 126 7.26 -17.75 -4.01
C ARG A 126 8.08 -16.47 -3.95
N ASP A 127 8.59 -16.07 -5.09
CA ASP A 127 9.16 -14.74 -5.25
C ASP A 127 8.08 -13.67 -5.08
N ILE A 128 8.48 -12.48 -4.57
CA ILE A 128 7.62 -11.30 -4.55
C ILE A 128 8.25 -10.27 -5.47
N VAL A 129 7.50 -9.85 -6.47
CA VAL A 129 7.95 -8.89 -7.48
C VAL A 129 7.33 -7.53 -7.21
N LEU A 130 8.19 -6.52 -7.10
CA LEU A 130 7.85 -5.12 -6.89
C LEU A 130 8.32 -4.35 -8.11
N VAL A 131 7.39 -3.70 -8.80
CA VAL A 131 7.71 -2.85 -9.94
C VAL A 131 7.24 -1.44 -9.61
N ASP A 132 8.17 -0.49 -9.59
CA ASP A 132 7.76 0.90 -9.58
C ASP A 132 7.07 1.18 -10.91
N GLN A 133 5.78 1.49 -10.87
CA GLN A 133 5.05 1.87 -12.08
C GLN A 133 5.69 3.12 -12.70
N ARG A 134 5.56 3.30 -14.03
CA ARG A 134 6.02 4.52 -14.70
C ARG A 134 5.56 5.76 -13.93
N GLY A 135 6.44 6.71 -13.72
CA GLY A 135 6.18 7.93 -12.97
C GLY A 135 6.32 7.82 -11.46
N THR A 136 6.64 6.62 -10.91
CA THR A 136 6.81 6.40 -9.47
C THR A 136 8.22 5.94 -9.11
N GLY A 137 8.58 6.05 -7.83
CA GLY A 137 9.80 5.50 -7.27
C GLY A 137 11.06 5.83 -8.07
N LYS A 138 11.67 4.81 -8.71
CA LYS A 138 12.82 4.97 -9.61
C LYS A 138 12.48 4.81 -11.09
N SER A 139 11.19 4.68 -11.43
CA SER A 139 10.70 4.52 -12.81
C SER A 139 10.30 5.85 -13.44
N ASN A 140 11.28 6.70 -13.75
CA ASN A 140 11.08 8.08 -14.26
C ASN A 140 10.09 8.89 -13.39
N PRO A 141 10.40 9.10 -12.10
CA PRO A 141 9.46 9.64 -11.12
C PRO A 141 8.98 11.05 -11.46
N LEU A 142 7.68 11.27 -11.39
CA LEU A 142 7.04 12.57 -11.55
C LEU A 142 6.84 13.24 -10.17
N ASN A 143 7.93 13.35 -9.40
CA ASN A 143 7.92 13.93 -8.08
C ASN A 143 7.76 15.45 -8.15
N CYS A 144 6.94 16.00 -7.27
CA CYS A 144 6.75 17.44 -7.11
C CYS A 144 7.06 17.80 -5.65
N ARG A 145 8.34 18.04 -5.36
CA ARG A 145 8.78 18.29 -4.00
C ARG A 145 8.21 19.61 -3.48
N SER A 146 7.72 19.58 -2.25
CA SER A 146 7.48 20.77 -1.44
C SER A 146 8.81 21.22 -0.81
N ASN A 147 9.04 22.51 -0.74
CA ASN A 147 10.15 23.07 0.03
C ASN A 147 9.78 23.25 1.51
N ALA A 148 8.59 22.77 1.91
CA ALA A 148 8.07 22.93 3.26
C ALA A 148 8.87 22.06 4.26
N ASN A 149 9.83 22.68 4.91
CA ASN A 149 10.59 22.08 6.01
C ASN A 149 10.10 22.54 7.38
N SER A 150 9.02 23.34 7.43
CA SER A 150 8.44 23.89 8.65
C SER A 150 6.93 23.65 8.71
N LEU A 151 6.39 23.59 9.92
CA LEU A 151 4.95 23.49 10.14
C LEU A 151 4.20 24.70 9.58
N ARG A 152 4.81 25.87 9.68
CA ARG A 152 4.25 27.11 9.14
C ARG A 152 4.10 27.03 7.62
N GLU A 153 5.10 26.51 6.90
CA GLU A 153 5.06 26.35 5.46
C GLU A 153 3.98 25.33 5.03
N MET A 154 3.68 24.33 5.87
CA MET A 154 2.59 23.37 5.62
C MET A 154 1.20 24.02 5.76
N THR A 155 1.04 24.98 6.66
CA THR A 155 -0.25 25.63 6.93
C THR A 155 -0.44 26.94 6.14
N GLU A 156 0.64 27.68 5.92
CA GLU A 156 0.68 28.96 5.19
C GLU A 156 1.85 28.91 4.18
N PRO A 157 1.72 28.15 3.07
CA PRO A 157 2.81 27.98 2.13
C PRO A 157 3.18 29.31 1.44
N SER A 158 4.48 29.55 1.29
CA SER A 158 5.04 30.72 0.59
C SER A 158 4.76 30.71 -0.91
N GLU A 159 4.55 29.52 -1.50
CA GLU A 159 4.18 29.30 -2.89
C GLU A 159 2.79 28.66 -2.95
N SER A 160 1.91 29.16 -3.83
CA SER A 160 0.62 28.51 -4.02
C SER A 160 0.78 27.08 -4.55
N GLY A 161 -0.11 26.17 -4.15
CA GLY A 161 -0.10 24.79 -4.63
C GLY A 161 -0.14 24.71 -6.17
N MET A 162 -0.89 25.62 -6.82
CA MET A 162 -1.01 25.66 -8.28
C MET A 162 0.28 26.14 -8.95
N ASP A 163 0.98 27.13 -8.42
CA ASP A 163 2.25 27.61 -9.01
C ASP A 163 3.35 26.55 -8.85
N ARG A 164 3.38 25.86 -7.70
CA ARG A 164 4.23 24.69 -7.52
C ARG A 164 3.97 23.61 -8.56
N LEU A 165 2.70 23.26 -8.80
CA LEU A 165 2.34 22.26 -9.82
C LEU A 165 2.74 22.68 -11.24
N LYS A 166 2.54 23.96 -11.61
CA LYS A 166 3.02 24.50 -12.90
C LYS A 166 4.52 24.39 -13.05
N ARG A 167 5.26 24.75 -12.01
CA ARG A 167 6.72 24.64 -11.98
C ARG A 167 7.18 23.17 -12.10
N CYS A 168 6.53 22.25 -11.37
CA CYS A 168 6.84 20.82 -11.45
C CYS A 168 6.56 20.28 -12.87
N LEU A 169 5.38 20.59 -13.44
CA LEU A 169 5.02 20.15 -14.78
C LEU A 169 6.02 20.63 -15.84
N ALA A 170 6.45 21.89 -15.77
CA ALA A 170 7.44 22.46 -16.68
C ALA A 170 8.84 21.81 -16.49
N GLY A 171 9.14 21.29 -15.32
CA GLY A 171 10.42 20.66 -15.01
C GLY A 171 10.51 19.17 -15.34
N TYR A 172 9.39 18.49 -15.64
CA TYR A 172 9.43 17.07 -15.96
C TYR A 172 10.02 16.79 -17.33
N ASN A 173 10.95 15.85 -17.38
CA ASN A 173 11.40 15.27 -18.63
C ASN A 173 10.49 14.08 -19.00
N ALA A 174 9.22 14.36 -19.31
CA ALA A 174 8.18 13.36 -19.53
C ALA A 174 7.01 13.93 -20.34
N ASP A 175 6.34 13.07 -21.11
CA ASP A 175 4.98 13.33 -21.58
C ASP A 175 3.98 12.74 -20.58
N VAL A 176 3.51 13.55 -19.65
CA VAL A 176 2.63 13.12 -18.56
C VAL A 176 1.32 12.46 -19.03
N ARG A 177 0.94 12.64 -20.30
CA ARG A 177 -0.22 11.96 -20.91
C ARG A 177 -0.01 10.45 -21.06
N GLN A 178 1.22 9.99 -21.05
CA GLN A 178 1.60 8.58 -21.19
C GLN A 178 1.60 7.82 -19.85
N TYR A 179 1.18 8.47 -18.75
CA TYR A 179 1.24 7.90 -17.40
C TYR A 179 -0.15 7.51 -16.89
N THR A 180 -0.85 6.68 -17.69
CA THR A 180 -2.17 6.12 -17.34
C THR A 180 -2.07 4.69 -16.83
N THR A 181 -3.11 4.22 -16.15
CA THR A 181 -3.16 2.85 -15.60
C THR A 181 -3.07 1.79 -16.69
N ASN A 182 -3.74 1.97 -17.85
CA ASN A 182 -3.65 1.03 -18.97
C ASN A 182 -2.20 0.82 -19.42
N ILE A 183 -1.48 1.92 -19.63
CA ILE A 183 -0.09 1.87 -20.09
C ILE A 183 0.82 1.24 -19.03
N ALA A 184 0.62 1.58 -17.76
CA ALA A 184 1.39 1.00 -16.65
C ALA A 184 1.17 -0.52 -16.50
N MET A 185 -0.03 -1.02 -16.83
CA MET A 185 -0.31 -2.47 -16.75
C MET A 185 0.26 -3.24 -17.95
N ASP A 186 0.38 -2.62 -19.12
CA ASP A 186 1.13 -3.20 -20.23
C ASP A 186 2.64 -3.26 -19.92
N ASP A 187 3.18 -2.24 -19.27
CA ASP A 187 4.56 -2.26 -18.75
C ASP A 187 4.79 -3.42 -17.77
N LEU A 188 3.83 -3.66 -16.89
CA LEU A 188 3.89 -4.76 -15.94
C LEU A 188 3.96 -6.11 -16.63
N ASP A 189 3.18 -6.31 -17.72
CA ASP A 189 3.24 -7.55 -18.48
C ASP A 189 4.57 -7.74 -19.21
N ASP A 190 5.15 -6.66 -19.73
CA ASP A 190 6.52 -6.70 -20.27
C ASP A 190 7.53 -7.11 -19.19
N VAL A 191 7.42 -6.59 -17.96
CA VAL A 191 8.28 -7.00 -16.84
C VAL A 191 8.07 -8.47 -16.48
N ARG A 192 6.81 -8.95 -16.41
CA ARG A 192 6.50 -10.38 -16.20
C ARG A 192 7.22 -11.26 -17.25
N ALA A 193 7.06 -10.91 -18.53
CA ALA A 193 7.67 -11.62 -19.64
C ALA A 193 9.21 -11.52 -19.61
N TYR A 194 9.75 -10.35 -19.31
CA TYR A 194 11.21 -10.14 -19.15
C TYR A 194 11.78 -11.02 -18.03
N LEU A 195 11.08 -11.18 -16.92
CA LEU A 195 11.50 -12.05 -15.82
C LEU A 195 11.26 -13.54 -16.10
N GLY A 196 10.52 -13.89 -17.16
CA GLY A 196 10.25 -15.27 -17.57
C GLY A 196 9.14 -15.97 -16.78
N TYR A 197 8.27 -15.23 -16.09
CA TYR A 197 7.11 -15.79 -15.42
C TYR A 197 5.96 -15.99 -16.40
N ASP A 198 5.39 -17.20 -16.46
CA ASP A 198 4.24 -17.48 -17.31
C ASP A 198 2.95 -16.90 -16.73
N ARG A 199 2.68 -17.21 -15.46
CA ARG A 199 1.50 -16.71 -14.72
C ARG A 199 1.91 -16.14 -13.36
N ILE A 200 1.17 -15.14 -12.89
CA ILE A 200 1.46 -14.43 -11.65
C ILE A 200 0.24 -14.41 -10.72
N ASN A 201 0.47 -14.31 -9.43
CA ASN A 201 -0.52 -13.94 -8.44
C ASN A 201 -0.44 -12.42 -8.28
N VAL A 202 -1.56 -11.72 -8.39
CA VAL A 202 -1.58 -10.25 -8.31
C VAL A 202 -2.24 -9.82 -7.01
N TYR A 203 -1.54 -9.02 -6.22
CA TYR A 203 -2.11 -8.30 -5.08
C TYR A 203 -2.15 -6.82 -5.40
N GLY A 204 -3.33 -6.22 -5.30
CA GLY A 204 -3.52 -4.78 -5.34
C GLY A 204 -4.03 -4.25 -4.01
N GLY A 205 -3.44 -3.16 -3.51
CA GLY A 205 -3.94 -2.41 -2.36
C GLY A 205 -4.43 -1.02 -2.76
N SER A 206 -5.63 -0.59 -2.30
CA SER A 206 -6.15 0.75 -2.61
C SER A 206 -6.27 0.99 -4.13
N TYR A 207 -5.74 2.09 -4.68
CA TYR A 207 -5.64 2.27 -6.15
C TYR A 207 -4.99 1.07 -6.84
N GLY A 208 -4.06 0.37 -6.21
CA GLY A 208 -3.48 -0.86 -6.77
C GLY A 208 -4.50 -1.94 -7.11
N THR A 209 -5.69 -1.92 -6.50
CA THR A 209 -6.81 -2.82 -6.86
C THR A 209 -7.40 -2.47 -8.22
N ARG A 210 -7.51 -1.16 -8.55
CA ARG A 210 -7.89 -0.71 -9.90
C ARG A 210 -6.84 -1.12 -10.92
N ALA A 211 -5.56 -0.91 -10.62
CA ALA A 211 -4.47 -1.37 -11.48
C ALA A 211 -4.54 -2.90 -11.69
N ALA A 212 -4.80 -3.67 -10.64
CA ALA A 212 -4.99 -5.12 -10.72
C ALA A 212 -6.19 -5.52 -11.62
N LEU A 213 -7.32 -4.82 -11.49
CA LEU A 213 -8.49 -5.03 -12.35
C LEU A 213 -8.19 -4.69 -13.82
N VAL A 214 -7.45 -3.62 -14.07
CA VAL A 214 -6.99 -3.27 -15.43
C VAL A 214 -6.06 -4.35 -15.97
N TYR A 215 -5.10 -4.83 -15.18
CA TYR A 215 -4.23 -5.93 -15.57
C TYR A 215 -5.02 -7.21 -15.88
N LEU A 216 -6.00 -7.55 -15.04
CA LEU A 216 -6.89 -8.70 -15.26
C LEU A 216 -7.69 -8.60 -16.58
N ARG A 217 -8.17 -7.41 -16.93
CA ARG A 217 -8.88 -7.17 -18.20
C ARG A 217 -7.98 -7.34 -19.41
N ARG A 218 -6.73 -6.86 -19.34
CA ARG A 218 -5.80 -6.77 -20.46
C ARG A 218 -4.96 -8.05 -20.64
N HIS A 219 -4.63 -8.72 -19.54
CA HIS A 219 -3.68 -9.84 -19.47
C HIS A 219 -4.20 -10.96 -18.57
N GLY A 220 -5.52 -11.22 -18.58
CA GLY A 220 -6.16 -12.16 -17.66
C GLY A 220 -5.64 -13.59 -17.76
N GLU A 221 -5.19 -14.03 -18.93
CA GLU A 221 -4.58 -15.34 -19.14
C GLU A 221 -3.24 -15.50 -18.38
N ARG A 222 -2.61 -14.40 -17.99
CA ARG A 222 -1.38 -14.36 -17.20
C ARG A 222 -1.64 -14.33 -15.70
N VAL A 223 -2.89 -14.18 -15.28
CA VAL A 223 -3.26 -14.14 -13.86
C VAL A 223 -3.62 -15.53 -13.36
N ARG A 224 -2.95 -15.97 -12.30
CA ARG A 224 -3.29 -17.21 -11.60
C ARG A 224 -4.31 -16.98 -10.50
N THR A 225 -4.08 -15.97 -9.67
CA THR A 225 -5.00 -15.52 -8.61
C THR A 225 -4.98 -13.99 -8.49
N MET A 226 -6.09 -13.41 -8.06
CA MET A 226 -6.27 -11.98 -7.84
C MET A 226 -6.64 -11.69 -6.39
N ILE A 227 -5.91 -10.80 -5.74
CA ILE A 227 -6.20 -10.30 -4.39
C ILE A 227 -6.43 -8.80 -4.46
N LEU A 228 -7.60 -8.35 -4.01
CA LEU A 228 -8.01 -6.95 -4.01
C LEU A 228 -8.28 -6.53 -2.55
N ASP A 229 -7.44 -5.65 -2.01
CA ASP A 229 -7.51 -5.22 -0.61
C ASP A 229 -7.75 -3.71 -0.51
N GLY A 230 -8.92 -3.30 0.00
CA GLY A 230 -9.35 -1.90 -0.02
C GLY A 230 -9.69 -1.44 -1.45
N VAL A 231 -10.82 -1.89 -1.97
CA VAL A 231 -11.12 -1.90 -3.40
C VAL A 231 -11.53 -0.54 -3.96
N ALA A 232 -10.84 -0.09 -5.02
CA ALA A 232 -11.22 1.04 -5.87
C ALA A 232 -11.69 0.49 -7.24
N PRO A 233 -12.99 0.28 -7.46
CA PRO A 233 -13.53 -0.27 -8.71
C PRO A 233 -13.37 0.68 -9.89
N MET A 234 -13.61 0.16 -11.11
CA MET A 234 -13.44 0.89 -12.36
C MET A 234 -14.39 2.08 -12.52
N ASP A 235 -15.60 1.99 -11.95
CA ASP A 235 -16.62 3.04 -11.97
C ASP A 235 -16.50 4.08 -10.85
N MET A 236 -15.69 3.80 -9.82
CA MET A 236 -15.38 4.76 -8.76
C MET A 236 -14.68 5.99 -9.35
N ARG A 237 -15.20 7.16 -9.09
CA ARG A 237 -14.61 8.47 -9.49
C ARG A 237 -13.69 8.97 -8.38
N LEU A 238 -12.39 8.63 -8.45
CA LEU A 238 -11.42 9.06 -7.44
C LEU A 238 -11.11 10.56 -7.55
N PRO A 239 -11.05 11.31 -6.46
CA PRO A 239 -11.35 10.96 -5.07
C PRO A 239 -12.74 11.44 -4.61
N LEU A 240 -13.74 11.49 -5.52
CA LEU A 240 -15.05 12.13 -5.32
C LEU A 240 -15.72 11.75 -3.99
N PHE A 241 -15.68 10.48 -3.64
CA PHE A 241 -16.43 9.96 -2.48
C PHE A 241 -15.65 10.01 -1.16
N THR A 242 -14.43 10.56 -1.14
CA THR A 242 -13.56 10.57 0.04
C THR A 242 -14.22 11.21 1.26
N ALA A 243 -14.88 12.36 1.11
CA ALA A 243 -15.52 13.04 2.24
C ALA A 243 -16.67 12.22 2.83
N ARG A 244 -17.51 11.61 1.98
CA ARG A 244 -18.63 10.74 2.38
C ARG A 244 -18.13 9.48 3.10
N ASP A 245 -17.13 8.80 2.52
CA ASP A 245 -16.63 7.53 3.02
C ASP A 245 -15.83 7.74 4.32
N ALA A 246 -15.10 8.86 4.44
CA ALA A 246 -14.44 9.29 5.67
C ALA A 246 -15.45 9.63 6.78
N GLN A 247 -16.56 10.31 6.44
CA GLN A 247 -17.62 10.59 7.42
C GLN A 247 -18.21 9.28 7.97
N ARG A 248 -18.52 8.32 7.09
CA ARG A 248 -18.98 6.99 7.51
C ARG A 248 -18.01 6.32 8.49
N ALA A 249 -16.70 6.37 8.22
CA ALA A 249 -15.68 5.80 9.09
C ALA A 249 -15.60 6.54 10.44
N LEU A 250 -15.71 7.87 10.44
CA LEU A 250 -15.77 8.69 11.65
C LEU A 250 -17.02 8.36 12.46
N ASP A 251 -18.21 8.30 11.84
CA ASP A 251 -19.46 7.96 12.53
C ASP A 251 -19.38 6.58 13.19
N LYS A 252 -18.73 5.62 12.52
CA LYS A 252 -18.48 4.31 13.08
C LYS A 252 -17.53 4.37 14.29
N LEU A 253 -16.46 5.16 14.21
CA LEU A 253 -15.54 5.39 15.33
C LEU A 253 -16.29 5.99 16.54
N LEU A 254 -17.14 6.99 16.30
CA LEU A 254 -17.94 7.64 17.34
C LEU A 254 -18.91 6.66 18.00
N THR A 255 -19.59 5.85 17.19
CA THR A 255 -20.49 4.78 17.67
C THR A 255 -19.73 3.77 18.52
N ASP A 256 -18.53 3.37 18.10
CA ASP A 256 -17.70 2.43 18.85
C ASP A 256 -17.21 3.02 20.18
N CYS A 257 -16.89 4.33 20.22
CA CYS A 257 -16.54 5.05 21.46
C CYS A 257 -17.74 5.14 22.42
N ASP A 258 -18.93 5.44 21.92
CA ASP A 258 -20.15 5.49 22.73
C ASP A 258 -20.52 4.12 23.31
N ALA A 259 -20.14 3.03 22.63
CA ALA A 259 -20.34 1.66 23.10
C ALA A 259 -19.25 1.20 24.09
N ASP A 260 -18.07 1.81 24.07
CA ASP A 260 -16.97 1.55 24.99
C ASP A 260 -17.15 2.39 26.27
N SER A 261 -17.34 1.73 27.40
CA SER A 261 -17.62 2.43 28.66
C SER A 261 -16.52 3.38 29.13
N ALA A 262 -15.25 3.04 28.89
CA ALA A 262 -14.11 3.86 29.26
C ALA A 262 -14.00 5.09 28.33
N CYS A 263 -14.18 4.90 27.01
CA CYS A 263 -14.18 5.99 26.04
C CYS A 263 -15.34 6.96 26.29
N LYS A 264 -16.56 6.44 26.46
CA LYS A 264 -17.76 7.25 26.74
C LYS A 264 -17.64 8.08 28.01
N LEU A 265 -17.06 7.49 29.07
CA LEU A 265 -16.87 8.19 30.35
C LEU A 265 -15.80 9.30 30.22
N ALA A 266 -14.69 9.02 29.53
CA ALA A 266 -13.60 9.97 29.35
C ALA A 266 -13.96 11.10 28.37
N PHE A 267 -14.73 10.80 27.33
CA PHE A 267 -15.03 11.73 26.23
C PHE A 267 -16.53 11.78 25.91
N PRO A 268 -17.36 12.26 26.84
CA PRO A 268 -18.81 12.35 26.61
C PRO A 268 -19.11 13.28 25.43
N GLU A 269 -20.17 12.98 24.68
CA GLU A 269 -20.66 13.79 23.54
C GLU A 269 -19.61 14.09 22.45
N LEU A 270 -18.68 13.15 22.20
CA LEU A 270 -17.54 13.34 21.30
C LEU A 270 -17.94 13.83 19.92
N SER A 271 -19.07 13.35 19.37
CA SER A 271 -19.61 13.80 18.09
C SER A 271 -19.91 15.30 18.05
N THR A 272 -20.53 15.82 19.11
CA THR A 272 -20.84 17.26 19.25
C THR A 272 -19.55 18.06 19.43
N ARG A 273 -18.63 17.55 20.22
CA ARG A 273 -17.33 18.19 20.50
C ARG A 273 -16.52 18.37 19.21
N ILE A 274 -16.37 17.34 18.36
CA ILE A 274 -15.67 17.45 17.08
C ILE A 274 -16.31 18.53 16.19
N ARG A 275 -17.64 18.53 16.10
CA ARG A 275 -18.37 19.52 15.30
C ARG A 275 -18.12 20.96 15.77
N ASN A 276 -18.23 21.18 17.09
CA ASN A 276 -18.00 22.48 17.69
C ASN A 276 -16.53 22.93 17.53
N LEU A 277 -15.57 22.00 17.66
CA LEU A 277 -14.15 22.27 17.43
C LEU A 277 -13.93 22.76 16.01
N LEU A 278 -14.37 22.05 14.98
CA LEU A 278 -14.20 22.44 13.59
C LEU A 278 -14.90 23.76 13.28
N GLN A 279 -16.13 23.97 13.76
CA GLN A 279 -16.85 25.23 13.59
C GLN A 279 -16.12 26.42 14.25
N ARG A 280 -15.56 26.23 15.44
CA ARG A 280 -14.75 27.25 16.13
C ARG A 280 -13.51 27.59 15.32
N LEU A 281 -12.82 26.59 14.78
CA LEU A 281 -11.62 26.78 13.96
C LEU A 281 -11.92 27.45 12.60
N GLU A 282 -13.09 27.26 12.03
CA GLU A 282 -13.54 27.99 10.83
C GLU A 282 -13.77 29.48 11.12
N GLN A 283 -14.40 29.79 12.26
CA GLN A 283 -14.74 31.16 12.63
C GLN A 283 -13.54 31.95 13.18
N SER A 284 -12.69 31.31 13.97
CA SER A 284 -11.59 31.96 14.68
C SER A 284 -10.41 30.99 14.84
N PRO A 285 -9.63 30.74 13.78
CA PRO A 285 -8.46 29.87 13.85
C PRO A 285 -7.38 30.46 14.77
N PRO A 286 -6.97 29.74 15.85
CA PRO A 286 -5.95 30.21 16.77
C PRO A 286 -4.56 30.12 16.15
N THR A 287 -3.66 31.01 16.56
CA THR A 287 -2.21 30.83 16.38
C THR A 287 -1.65 30.22 17.64
N VAL A 288 -0.99 29.08 17.50
CA VAL A 288 -0.43 28.32 18.63
C VAL A 288 1.03 27.99 18.41
N ARG A 289 1.78 27.86 19.49
CA ARG A 289 3.17 27.42 19.42
C ARG A 289 3.25 25.90 19.40
N ILE A 290 3.79 25.33 18.32
CA ILE A 290 3.99 23.90 18.13
C ILE A 290 5.49 23.62 18.03
N VAL A 291 5.98 22.60 18.74
CA VAL A 291 7.33 22.09 18.58
C VAL A 291 7.32 21.03 17.47
N HIS A 292 8.05 21.26 16.39
CA HIS A 292 8.14 20.32 15.29
C HIS A 292 8.70 18.96 15.76
N PRO A 293 7.96 17.85 15.66
CA PRO A 293 8.33 16.60 16.34
C PRO A 293 9.59 15.93 15.81
N ARG A 294 10.02 16.24 14.58
CA ARG A 294 11.27 15.70 14.00
C ARG A 294 12.48 16.60 14.19
N THR A 295 12.31 17.92 14.19
CA THR A 295 13.43 18.88 14.25
C THR A 295 13.63 19.49 15.62
N GLY A 296 12.62 19.45 16.50
CA GLY A 296 12.61 20.14 17.79
C GLY A 296 12.46 21.66 17.71
N VAL A 297 12.29 22.23 16.52
CA VAL A 297 12.11 23.67 16.33
C VAL A 297 10.68 24.05 16.71
N ALA A 298 10.53 25.12 17.51
CA ALA A 298 9.22 25.67 17.87
C ALA A 298 8.80 26.72 16.84
N GLU A 299 7.56 26.61 16.37
CA GLU A 299 6.99 27.48 15.34
C GLU A 299 5.60 27.96 15.77
N GLU A 300 5.27 29.20 15.40
CA GLU A 300 3.90 29.72 15.51
C GLU A 300 3.10 29.24 14.30
N VAL A 301 2.01 28.50 14.55
CA VAL A 301 1.20 27.85 13.53
C VAL A 301 -0.23 28.31 13.66
N ARG A 302 -0.83 28.77 12.56
CA ARG A 302 -2.27 29.06 12.47
C ARG A 302 -3.02 27.77 12.21
N VAL A 303 -3.89 27.38 13.14
CA VAL A 303 -4.63 26.10 13.05
C VAL A 303 -6.00 26.31 12.45
N GLU A 304 -6.12 25.98 11.18
CA GLU A 304 -7.38 26.05 10.44
C GLU A 304 -8.15 24.73 10.50
N ALA A 305 -9.48 24.78 10.41
CA ALA A 305 -10.37 23.62 10.43
C ALA A 305 -9.96 22.55 9.40
N ARG A 306 -9.59 22.99 8.17
CA ARG A 306 -9.15 22.07 7.10
C ARG A 306 -7.91 21.23 7.48
N VAL A 307 -6.98 21.81 8.24
CA VAL A 307 -5.78 21.08 8.69
C VAL A 307 -6.17 19.99 9.69
N VAL A 308 -7.00 20.32 10.67
CA VAL A 308 -7.51 19.38 11.67
C VAL A 308 -8.34 18.29 11.00
N ALA A 309 -9.25 18.65 10.08
CA ALA A 309 -10.04 17.68 9.33
C ALA A 309 -9.16 16.71 8.50
N SER A 310 -8.09 17.21 7.85
CA SER A 310 -7.15 16.36 7.11
C SER A 310 -6.38 15.39 8.01
N ILE A 311 -5.97 15.83 9.20
CA ILE A 311 -5.31 14.96 10.17
C ILE A 311 -6.28 13.92 10.73
N LEU A 312 -7.52 14.31 11.04
CA LEU A 312 -8.58 13.36 11.43
C LEU A 312 -8.82 12.31 10.34
N PHE A 313 -8.92 12.74 9.08
CA PHE A 313 -9.06 11.83 7.94
C PHE A 313 -7.90 10.83 7.88
N SER A 314 -6.66 11.31 8.00
CA SER A 314 -5.47 10.45 8.00
C SER A 314 -5.47 9.47 9.18
N ALA A 315 -5.96 9.89 10.35
CA ALA A 315 -6.06 9.04 11.53
C ALA A 315 -7.02 7.85 11.35
N LEU A 316 -8.04 7.99 10.50
CA LEU A 316 -9.03 6.95 10.24
C LEU A 316 -8.49 5.79 9.39
N TYR A 317 -7.35 5.94 8.69
CA TYR A 317 -6.76 4.86 7.89
C TYR A 317 -6.37 3.64 8.72
N SER A 318 -5.96 3.84 9.96
CA SER A 318 -5.56 2.76 10.85
C SER A 318 -6.43 2.74 12.11
N PRO A 319 -6.93 1.57 12.54
CA PRO A 319 -7.67 1.45 13.81
C PRO A 319 -6.86 1.95 15.02
N LEU A 320 -5.54 1.81 14.98
CA LEU A 320 -4.66 2.27 16.07
C LEU A 320 -4.63 3.80 16.15
N THR A 321 -4.41 4.49 15.03
CA THR A 321 -4.45 5.96 15.01
C THR A 321 -5.86 6.50 15.26
N GLY A 322 -6.89 5.80 14.77
CA GLY A 322 -8.28 6.11 15.07
C GLY A 322 -8.61 6.01 16.58
N SER A 323 -7.97 5.07 17.30
CA SER A 323 -8.21 4.94 18.75
C SER A 323 -7.69 6.11 19.59
N ILE A 324 -6.80 6.95 19.03
CA ILE A 324 -6.25 8.14 19.69
C ILE A 324 -7.13 9.38 19.44
N VAL A 325 -7.97 9.37 18.43
CA VAL A 325 -8.79 10.54 18.01
C VAL A 325 -9.56 11.18 19.17
N PRO A 326 -10.24 10.44 20.06
CA PRO A 326 -10.97 11.07 21.18
C PRO A 326 -10.08 11.94 22.06
N ALA A 327 -8.89 11.46 22.42
CA ALA A 327 -7.93 12.21 23.23
C ALA A 327 -7.36 13.42 22.49
N LEU A 328 -7.13 13.32 21.17
CA LEU A 328 -6.69 14.46 20.35
C LEU A 328 -7.72 15.58 20.36
N VAL A 329 -9.00 15.24 20.21
CA VAL A 329 -10.10 16.23 20.22
C VAL A 329 -10.18 16.92 21.58
N ASP A 330 -10.07 16.16 22.68
CA ASP A 330 -10.07 16.68 24.04
C ASP A 330 -8.99 17.73 24.25
N HIS A 331 -7.74 17.46 23.85
CA HIS A 331 -6.64 18.42 23.89
C HIS A 331 -6.86 19.65 23.01
N ALA A 332 -7.39 19.43 21.77
CA ALA A 332 -7.60 20.52 20.81
C ALA A 332 -8.66 21.55 21.27
N GLU A 333 -9.65 21.15 22.06
CA GLU A 333 -10.63 22.07 22.64
C GLU A 333 -9.96 23.10 23.58
N HIS A 334 -8.84 22.72 24.18
CA HIS A 334 -8.01 23.58 25.04
C HIS A 334 -6.88 24.30 24.27
N ASN A 335 -6.92 24.27 22.91
CA ASN A 335 -5.89 24.78 22.02
C ASN A 335 -4.53 24.04 22.10
N GLU A 336 -4.53 22.81 22.58
CA GLU A 336 -3.34 21.94 22.66
C GLU A 336 -3.24 21.07 21.41
N PHE A 337 -2.71 21.60 20.30
CA PHE A 337 -2.64 20.94 19.01
C PHE A 337 -1.34 20.16 18.76
N GLN A 338 -0.39 20.13 19.72
CA GLN A 338 0.90 19.45 19.57
C GLN A 338 0.74 18.00 19.10
N SER A 339 -0.18 17.23 19.71
CA SER A 339 -0.41 15.84 19.39
C SER A 339 -1.07 15.64 18.00
N PHE A 340 -1.93 16.57 17.56
CA PHE A 340 -2.48 16.56 16.19
C PHE A 340 -1.36 16.68 15.15
N PHE A 341 -0.48 17.66 15.28
CA PHE A 341 0.63 17.84 14.34
C PHE A 341 1.63 16.71 14.41
N ALA A 342 1.88 16.13 15.58
CA ALA A 342 2.73 14.95 15.72
C ALA A 342 2.16 13.76 14.95
N LEU A 343 0.85 13.52 15.04
CA LEU A 343 0.17 12.46 14.30
C LEU A 343 0.17 12.73 12.79
N GLY A 344 -0.15 13.94 12.35
CA GLY A 344 -0.13 14.33 10.94
C GLY A 344 1.23 14.05 10.30
N LEU A 345 2.30 14.49 10.95
CA LEU A 345 3.68 14.27 10.47
C LEU A 345 4.15 12.82 10.57
N ALA A 346 3.60 12.00 11.49
CA ALA A 346 3.94 10.58 11.58
C ALA A 346 3.40 9.78 10.39
N GLY A 347 2.24 10.18 9.84
CA GLY A 347 1.64 9.57 8.65
C GLY A 347 2.31 9.98 7.34
N GLU A 348 3.00 11.11 7.33
CA GLU A 348 3.73 11.59 6.16
C GLU A 348 5.06 10.83 6.04
N GLY A 349 5.08 9.78 5.25
CA GLY A 349 6.31 9.07 4.82
C GLY A 349 7.26 9.94 3.97
N GLY A 350 7.10 11.27 4.02
CA GLY A 350 7.81 12.26 3.23
C GLY A 350 7.27 12.36 1.78
N ASP A 351 7.43 13.53 1.18
CA ASP A 351 7.15 13.84 -0.25
C ASP A 351 7.85 12.85 -1.23
N GLU A 352 8.73 12.00 -0.72
CA GLU A 352 9.53 11.08 -1.54
C GLU A 352 8.82 9.75 -1.85
N THR A 353 7.74 9.40 -1.12
CA THR A 353 7.04 8.11 -1.32
C THR A 353 5.86 8.21 -2.28
N MET A 354 5.37 9.42 -2.55
CA MET A 354 4.22 9.68 -3.43
C MET A 354 4.59 10.61 -4.58
N SER A 355 4.54 10.11 -5.80
CA SER A 355 4.77 10.91 -7.02
C SER A 355 3.51 11.67 -7.41
N VAL A 356 3.41 12.94 -6.98
CA VAL A 356 2.24 13.81 -7.21
C VAL A 356 1.92 13.96 -8.70
N GLY A 357 2.94 14.08 -9.58
CA GLY A 357 2.72 14.17 -11.02
C GLY A 357 2.12 12.89 -11.59
N MET A 358 2.51 11.71 -11.11
CA MET A 358 1.89 10.45 -11.51
C MET A 358 0.45 10.37 -10.99
N GLN A 359 0.21 10.77 -9.74
CA GLN A 359 -1.14 10.83 -9.18
C GLN A 359 -2.06 11.70 -10.05
N LEU A 360 -1.63 12.91 -10.39
CA LEU A 360 -2.40 13.82 -11.24
C LEU A 360 -2.59 13.26 -12.65
N SER A 361 -1.57 12.62 -13.25
CA SER A 361 -1.68 12.03 -14.59
C SER A 361 -2.78 10.97 -14.65
N VAL A 362 -2.88 10.10 -13.62
CA VAL A 362 -3.95 9.12 -13.52
C VAL A 362 -5.30 9.81 -13.26
N LEU A 363 -5.42 10.55 -12.16
CA LEU A 363 -6.72 11.08 -11.72
C LEU A 363 -7.31 12.08 -12.71
N CYS A 364 -6.47 12.93 -13.33
CA CYS A 364 -6.93 13.92 -14.31
C CYS A 364 -7.31 13.29 -15.66
N SER A 365 -6.72 12.12 -16.00
CA SER A 365 -7.09 11.40 -17.23
C SER A 365 -8.29 10.49 -17.02
N GLU A 366 -8.34 9.77 -15.90
CA GLU A 366 -9.24 8.64 -15.70
C GLU A 366 -10.50 9.00 -14.90
N ASP A 367 -10.42 9.95 -13.95
CA ASP A 367 -11.52 10.24 -13.01
C ASP A 367 -12.13 11.62 -13.19
N ALA A 368 -11.31 12.67 -13.17
CA ALA A 368 -11.76 14.07 -13.20
C ALA A 368 -12.70 14.41 -14.37
N PRO A 369 -12.56 13.85 -15.59
CA PRO A 369 -13.48 14.11 -16.69
C PRO A 369 -14.93 13.70 -16.43
N ARG A 370 -15.15 12.83 -15.44
CA ARG A 370 -16.46 12.29 -15.05
C ARG A 370 -17.04 12.94 -13.79
N VAL A 371 -16.37 13.98 -13.26
CA VAL A 371 -16.78 14.67 -12.03
C VAL A 371 -17.25 16.07 -12.36
N THR A 372 -18.49 16.38 -12.00
CA THR A 372 -19.07 17.72 -12.09
C THR A 372 -19.00 18.45 -10.74
N GLN A 373 -19.16 19.77 -10.77
CA GLN A 373 -19.22 20.55 -9.53
C GLN A 373 -20.44 20.16 -8.67
N ALA A 374 -21.55 19.74 -9.29
CA ALA A 374 -22.72 19.24 -8.57
C ALA A 374 -22.40 17.93 -7.83
N ASP A 375 -21.69 16.99 -8.48
CA ASP A 375 -21.23 15.75 -7.81
C ASP A 375 -20.37 16.05 -6.56
N VAL A 376 -19.51 17.08 -6.64
CA VAL A 376 -18.64 17.50 -5.53
C VAL A 376 -19.47 17.96 -4.33
N GLN A 377 -20.46 18.82 -4.58
CA GLN A 377 -21.33 19.35 -3.54
C GLN A 377 -22.19 18.25 -2.92
N GLU A 378 -22.74 17.36 -3.73
CA GLU A 378 -23.53 16.21 -3.27
C GLU A 378 -22.70 15.24 -2.41
N ALA A 379 -21.50 14.87 -2.86
CA ALA A 379 -20.64 13.91 -2.15
C ALA A 379 -20.10 14.47 -0.82
N ALA A 380 -19.97 15.78 -0.68
CA ALA A 380 -19.49 16.42 0.55
C ALA A 380 -20.62 16.86 1.49
N ALA A 381 -21.87 16.83 1.03
CA ALA A 381 -23.02 17.36 1.78
C ALA A 381 -23.17 16.66 3.15
N GLY A 382 -23.26 17.45 4.21
CA GLY A 382 -23.42 16.97 5.58
C GLY A 382 -22.19 16.31 6.22
N THR A 383 -21.04 16.33 5.52
CA THR A 383 -19.78 15.79 6.06
C THR A 383 -18.98 16.86 6.80
N LEU A 384 -18.17 16.43 7.78
CA LEU A 384 -17.22 17.31 8.47
C LEU A 384 -15.93 17.55 7.66
N PHE A 385 -15.75 16.79 6.57
CA PHE A 385 -14.54 16.86 5.72
C PHE A 385 -14.67 17.86 4.58
N GLY A 386 -15.89 18.31 4.26
CA GLY A 386 -16.15 19.33 3.23
C GLY A 386 -15.64 18.96 1.84
N THR A 387 -15.40 19.99 1.01
CA THR A 387 -14.99 19.78 -0.39
C THR A 387 -13.49 19.92 -0.64
N HIS A 388 -12.69 20.38 0.32
CA HIS A 388 -11.31 20.80 0.04
C HIS A 388 -10.38 19.66 -0.36
N LEU A 389 -10.60 18.43 0.13
CA LEU A 389 -9.83 17.26 -0.30
C LEU A 389 -9.96 17.01 -1.81
N LEU A 390 -11.07 17.41 -2.41
CA LEU A 390 -11.40 17.21 -3.81
C LEU A 390 -11.19 18.46 -4.67
N SER A 391 -11.56 19.65 -4.15
CA SER A 391 -11.53 20.91 -4.93
C SER A 391 -10.13 21.24 -5.44
N ASN A 392 -9.10 21.14 -4.61
CA ASN A 392 -7.71 21.39 -4.99
C ASN A 392 -7.24 20.45 -6.12
N GLN A 393 -7.73 19.22 -6.11
CA GLN A 393 -7.37 18.23 -7.12
C GLN A 393 -8.07 18.47 -8.46
N LEU A 394 -9.33 18.86 -8.45
CA LEU A 394 -10.06 19.24 -9.67
C LEU A 394 -9.49 20.53 -10.29
N GLU A 395 -9.08 21.48 -9.46
CA GLU A 395 -8.38 22.69 -9.92
C GLU A 395 -7.04 22.33 -10.60
N ALA A 396 -6.26 21.45 -9.99
CA ALA A 396 -5.03 20.93 -10.61
C ALA A 396 -5.33 20.23 -11.95
N CYS A 397 -6.39 19.44 -12.04
CA CYS A 397 -6.79 18.73 -13.25
C CYS A 397 -7.31 19.66 -14.37
N ALA A 398 -7.70 20.88 -14.06
CA ALA A 398 -8.08 21.87 -15.08
C ALA A 398 -6.90 22.30 -15.96
N MET A 399 -5.67 22.25 -15.41
CA MET A 399 -4.44 22.60 -16.15
C MET A 399 -3.56 21.40 -16.52
N TRP A 400 -3.78 20.22 -15.91
CA TRP A 400 -2.92 19.07 -16.12
C TRP A 400 -3.18 18.40 -17.48
N PRO A 401 -2.15 18.10 -18.30
CA PRO A 401 -2.35 17.41 -19.58
C PRO A 401 -2.91 16.00 -19.35
N ARG A 402 -3.93 15.64 -20.14
CA ARG A 402 -4.68 14.39 -19.97
C ARG A 402 -4.30 13.36 -21.02
N GLY A 403 -4.08 12.12 -20.58
CA GLY A 403 -3.95 10.97 -21.45
C GLY A 403 -5.31 10.52 -22.00
N THR A 404 -5.30 9.69 -23.02
CA THR A 404 -6.52 9.10 -23.61
C THR A 404 -6.98 7.90 -22.80
N VAL A 405 -8.26 7.85 -22.48
CA VAL A 405 -8.92 6.74 -21.79
C VAL A 405 -10.20 6.38 -22.55
N ASP A 406 -10.29 5.12 -22.98
CA ASP A 406 -11.46 4.63 -23.71
C ASP A 406 -12.66 4.47 -22.78
N ALA A 407 -13.89 4.60 -23.33
CA ALA A 407 -15.12 4.44 -22.55
C ALA A 407 -15.21 3.05 -21.87
N SER A 408 -14.71 2.00 -22.51
CA SER A 408 -14.68 0.63 -21.98
C SER A 408 -13.80 0.49 -20.73
N TYR A 409 -12.93 1.45 -20.44
CA TYR A 409 -12.12 1.48 -19.22
C TYR A 409 -12.98 1.43 -17.96
N TYR A 410 -14.14 2.09 -17.99
CA TYR A 410 -15.02 2.23 -16.82
C TYR A 410 -16.00 1.06 -16.63
N GLU A 411 -16.06 0.16 -17.57
CA GLU A 411 -16.92 -1.03 -17.47
C GLU A 411 -16.43 -1.98 -16.36
N PRO A 412 -17.33 -2.68 -15.67
CA PRO A 412 -16.95 -3.70 -14.71
C PRO A 412 -16.08 -4.80 -15.36
N VAL A 413 -15.09 -5.28 -14.63
CA VAL A 413 -14.24 -6.39 -15.08
C VAL A 413 -14.93 -7.71 -14.80
N VAL A 414 -15.22 -8.48 -15.84
CA VAL A 414 -15.81 -9.83 -15.73
C VAL A 414 -14.70 -10.86 -15.87
N SER A 415 -14.59 -11.79 -14.92
CA SER A 415 -13.53 -12.81 -14.97
C SER A 415 -13.89 -14.07 -14.18
N ASP A 416 -13.33 -15.21 -14.63
CA ASP A 416 -13.38 -16.51 -13.95
C ASP A 416 -12.11 -16.79 -13.14
N VAL A 417 -11.12 -15.89 -13.13
CA VAL A 417 -9.91 -16.01 -12.32
C VAL A 417 -10.30 -16.02 -10.83
N PRO A 418 -9.76 -16.96 -10.04
CA PRO A 418 -10.00 -16.95 -8.59
C PRO A 418 -9.62 -15.60 -7.97
N ALA A 419 -10.55 -15.01 -7.22
CA ALA A 419 -10.36 -13.69 -6.62
C ALA A 419 -10.71 -13.68 -5.12
N LEU A 420 -9.84 -13.07 -4.33
CA LEU A 420 -10.08 -12.73 -2.93
C LEU A 420 -10.22 -11.21 -2.81
N VAL A 421 -11.39 -10.77 -2.40
CA VAL A 421 -11.72 -9.35 -2.19
C VAL A 421 -11.79 -9.10 -0.70
N MET A 422 -11.06 -8.12 -0.20
CA MET A 422 -10.97 -7.81 1.23
C MET A 422 -11.28 -6.34 1.48
N SER A 423 -12.03 -6.05 2.52
CA SER A 423 -12.36 -4.68 2.93
C SER A 423 -12.36 -4.56 4.45
N GLY A 424 -11.81 -3.48 5.00
CA GLY A 424 -12.01 -3.11 6.39
C GLY A 424 -13.37 -2.43 6.61
N ASP A 425 -14.07 -2.76 7.69
CA ASP A 425 -15.40 -2.20 7.94
C ASP A 425 -15.37 -0.70 8.32
N ILE A 426 -14.22 -0.22 8.79
CA ILE A 426 -13.97 1.20 9.14
C ILE A 426 -13.00 1.88 8.18
N ASP A 427 -12.86 1.37 6.95
CA ASP A 427 -12.04 1.98 5.92
C ASP A 427 -12.61 3.33 5.48
N PRO A 428 -11.85 4.45 5.57
CA PRO A 428 -12.33 5.80 5.27
C PRO A 428 -12.34 6.15 3.77
N VAL A 429 -11.77 5.30 2.90
CA VAL A 429 -11.63 5.61 1.46
C VAL A 429 -12.20 4.54 0.55
N THR A 430 -12.07 3.28 0.94
CA THR A 430 -12.54 2.12 0.16
C THR A 430 -13.37 1.17 1.02
N PRO A 431 -14.52 1.66 1.55
CA PRO A 431 -15.39 0.87 2.41
C PRO A 431 -15.94 -0.38 1.72
N PRO A 432 -16.50 -1.36 2.48
CA PRO A 432 -16.96 -2.66 1.97
C PRO A 432 -17.89 -2.60 0.75
N ALA A 433 -18.71 -1.56 0.62
CA ALA A 433 -19.64 -1.40 -0.50
C ALA A 433 -18.94 -1.46 -1.88
N TRP A 434 -17.70 -0.96 -1.96
CA TRP A 434 -16.92 -1.04 -3.20
C TRP A 434 -16.46 -2.46 -3.50
N GLY A 435 -16.02 -3.21 -2.50
CA GLY A 435 -15.69 -4.64 -2.63
C GLY A 435 -16.90 -5.49 -3.01
N GLU A 436 -18.06 -5.18 -2.41
CA GLU A 436 -19.35 -5.83 -2.74
C GLU A 436 -19.78 -5.59 -4.19
N SER A 437 -19.48 -4.42 -4.75
CA SER A 437 -19.79 -4.13 -6.16
C SER A 437 -18.91 -4.95 -7.11
N VAL A 438 -17.60 -4.99 -6.86
CA VAL A 438 -16.63 -5.67 -7.73
C VAL A 438 -16.81 -7.18 -7.72
N VAL A 439 -17.07 -7.80 -6.58
CA VAL A 439 -17.18 -9.26 -6.49
C VAL A 439 -18.34 -9.84 -7.32
N LYS A 440 -19.36 -9.02 -7.63
CA LYS A 440 -20.52 -9.45 -8.43
C LYS A 440 -20.16 -9.90 -9.86
N THR A 441 -19.05 -9.41 -10.39
CA THR A 441 -18.58 -9.72 -11.76
C THR A 441 -17.38 -10.67 -11.78
N LEU A 442 -16.86 -11.07 -10.63
CA LEU A 442 -15.79 -12.05 -10.47
C LEU A 442 -16.39 -13.41 -10.08
N LYS A 443 -16.66 -14.28 -11.05
CA LYS A 443 -17.41 -15.52 -10.84
C LYS A 443 -16.84 -16.44 -9.76
N ASN A 444 -15.51 -16.50 -9.64
CA ASN A 444 -14.79 -17.26 -8.60
C ASN A 444 -14.26 -16.33 -7.50
N GLY A 445 -14.94 -15.19 -7.31
CA GLY A 445 -14.61 -14.20 -6.30
C GLY A 445 -15.28 -14.47 -4.96
N ARG A 446 -14.60 -14.11 -3.87
CA ARG A 446 -15.18 -14.07 -2.52
C ARG A 446 -14.82 -12.77 -1.84
N HIS A 447 -15.82 -12.04 -1.34
CA HIS A 447 -15.62 -10.83 -0.54
C HIS A 447 -15.60 -11.15 0.95
N ILE A 448 -14.66 -10.54 1.67
CA ILE A 448 -14.49 -10.65 3.11
C ILE A 448 -14.41 -9.25 3.70
N THR A 449 -15.32 -8.93 4.61
CA THR A 449 -15.27 -7.71 5.41
C THR A 449 -14.64 -8.03 6.76
N ALA A 450 -13.55 -7.35 7.10
CA ALA A 450 -12.82 -7.51 8.35
C ALA A 450 -13.29 -6.47 9.38
N PRO A 451 -13.92 -6.90 10.50
CA PRO A 451 -14.44 -5.98 11.51
C PRO A 451 -13.29 -5.24 12.22
N GLY A 452 -13.53 -4.00 12.65
CA GLY A 452 -12.56 -3.17 13.36
C GLY A 452 -11.26 -2.92 12.60
N THR A 453 -11.26 -3.11 11.27
CA THR A 453 -10.08 -2.94 10.41
C THR A 453 -10.26 -1.70 9.53
N GLY A 454 -9.22 -0.89 9.41
CA GLY A 454 -9.16 0.27 8.54
C GLY A 454 -8.74 -0.08 7.11
N HIS A 455 -7.93 0.80 6.51
CA HIS A 455 -7.51 0.67 5.12
C HIS A 455 -6.41 -0.39 4.97
N GLY A 456 -6.74 -1.55 4.38
CA GLY A 456 -5.84 -2.68 4.15
C GLY A 456 -5.93 -3.79 5.21
N VAL A 457 -6.64 -4.87 4.87
CA VAL A 457 -6.84 -6.05 5.72
C VAL A 457 -5.56 -6.87 5.89
N ILE A 458 -4.63 -6.76 4.94
CA ILE A 458 -3.30 -7.41 4.98
C ILE A 458 -2.48 -6.99 6.20
N SER A 459 -2.78 -5.85 6.81
CA SER A 459 -2.13 -5.40 8.05
C SER A 459 -2.40 -6.33 9.24
N THR A 460 -3.45 -7.14 9.18
CA THR A 460 -3.83 -8.09 10.22
C THR A 460 -3.21 -9.47 10.02
N SER A 461 -2.92 -10.20 11.09
CA SER A 461 -2.43 -11.59 11.01
C SER A 461 -3.42 -12.51 10.28
N CYS A 462 -4.73 -12.27 10.44
CA CYS A 462 -5.76 -12.99 9.72
C CYS A 462 -5.71 -12.71 8.20
N GLY A 463 -5.59 -11.43 7.78
CA GLY A 463 -5.43 -11.06 6.38
C GLY A 463 -4.21 -11.73 5.73
N GLN A 464 -3.07 -11.74 6.43
CA GLN A 464 -1.86 -12.44 5.98
C GLN A 464 -2.07 -13.95 5.81
N LYS A 465 -2.79 -14.59 6.75
CA LYS A 465 -3.17 -16.01 6.64
C LYS A 465 -4.08 -16.25 5.43
N LEU A 466 -5.12 -15.44 5.27
CA LEU A 466 -6.08 -15.57 4.18
C LEU A 466 -5.41 -15.44 2.81
N VAL A 467 -4.54 -14.45 2.63
CA VAL A 467 -3.81 -14.26 1.37
C VAL A 467 -2.89 -15.43 1.06
N ARG A 468 -2.13 -15.92 2.04
CA ARG A 468 -1.28 -17.11 1.85
C ARG A 468 -2.11 -18.32 1.45
N ASP A 469 -3.13 -18.65 2.22
CA ASP A 469 -3.95 -19.86 2.00
C ASP A 469 -4.68 -19.77 0.65
N PHE A 470 -5.16 -18.60 0.27
CA PHE A 470 -5.78 -18.35 -1.03
C PHE A 470 -4.80 -18.55 -2.20
N ILE A 471 -3.58 -18.00 -2.12
CA ILE A 471 -2.55 -18.19 -3.14
C ILE A 471 -2.16 -19.67 -3.24
N ASP A 472 -2.02 -20.37 -2.12
CA ASP A 472 -1.61 -21.78 -2.11
C ASP A 472 -2.65 -22.68 -2.78
N HIS A 473 -3.94 -22.46 -2.52
CA HIS A 473 -5.02 -23.30 -3.06
C HIS A 473 -5.63 -22.79 -4.38
N ALA A 474 -5.38 -21.53 -4.75
CA ALA A 474 -6.01 -20.85 -5.90
C ALA A 474 -7.55 -21.01 -5.93
N SER A 475 -8.18 -21.00 -4.76
CA SER A 475 -9.62 -21.15 -4.60
C SER A 475 -10.12 -20.31 -3.42
N SER A 476 -11.13 -19.50 -3.67
CA SER A 476 -11.79 -18.70 -2.63
C SER A 476 -12.90 -19.49 -1.92
N ALA A 477 -13.46 -20.53 -2.56
CA ALA A 477 -14.61 -21.28 -2.06
C ALA A 477 -14.30 -22.08 -0.78
N SER A 478 -13.12 -22.73 -0.73
CA SER A 478 -12.66 -23.56 0.40
C SER A 478 -11.87 -22.79 1.45
N LEU A 479 -11.74 -21.46 1.31
CA LEU A 479 -10.92 -20.66 2.21
C LEU A 479 -11.52 -20.60 3.62
N ASP A 480 -10.74 -21.01 4.64
CA ASP A 480 -11.10 -20.87 6.03
C ASP A 480 -11.00 -19.40 6.48
N VAL A 481 -12.15 -18.79 6.72
CA VAL A 481 -12.29 -17.38 7.15
C VAL A 481 -12.60 -17.24 8.65
N SER A 482 -12.49 -18.32 9.42
CA SER A 482 -12.87 -18.32 10.84
C SER A 482 -12.13 -17.26 11.67
N CYS A 483 -10.88 -16.97 11.32
CA CYS A 483 -10.06 -15.96 12.00
C CYS A 483 -10.61 -14.53 11.88
N VAL A 484 -11.47 -14.25 10.88
CA VAL A 484 -12.04 -12.89 10.69
C VAL A 484 -12.88 -12.50 11.92
N ARG A 485 -13.59 -13.45 12.54
CA ARG A 485 -14.41 -13.18 13.72
C ARG A 485 -13.62 -12.76 14.96
N SER A 486 -12.31 -13.03 14.99
CA SER A 486 -11.43 -12.65 16.09
C SER A 486 -10.79 -11.27 15.92
N ILE A 487 -10.95 -10.64 14.75
CA ILE A 487 -10.45 -9.28 14.52
C ILE A 487 -11.31 -8.30 15.32
N LYS A 488 -10.64 -7.43 16.06
CA LYS A 488 -11.29 -6.39 16.87
C LYS A 488 -10.52 -5.08 16.73
N ARG A 489 -11.24 -3.97 16.86
CA ARG A 489 -10.62 -2.66 17.06
C ARG A 489 -9.70 -2.67 18.28
N PRO A 490 -8.54 -2.00 18.26
CA PRO A 490 -7.79 -1.67 19.48
C PRO A 490 -8.65 -0.86 20.45
N PRO A 491 -8.46 -1.02 21.78
CA PRO A 491 -9.16 -0.19 22.75
C PRO A 491 -8.81 1.29 22.57
N PHE A 492 -9.74 2.19 22.90
CA PHE A 492 -9.50 3.63 22.84
C PHE A 492 -8.48 4.07 23.87
N PHE A 493 -7.64 5.04 23.48
CA PHE A 493 -6.72 5.72 24.39
C PHE A 493 -7.52 6.74 25.21
N VAL A 494 -7.68 6.49 26.50
CA VAL A 494 -8.37 7.38 27.44
C VAL A 494 -7.41 8.23 28.26
N THR A 495 -6.10 7.95 28.15
CA THR A 495 -5.00 8.74 28.72
C THR A 495 -3.85 8.82 27.73
N PRO A 496 -2.87 9.74 27.89
CA PRO A 496 -1.65 9.73 27.08
C PRO A 496 -0.83 8.43 27.19
N ALA A 497 -1.03 7.66 28.27
CA ALA A 497 -0.36 6.37 28.47
C ALA A 497 -1.05 5.19 27.76
N GLY A 498 -2.27 5.38 27.26
CA GLY A 498 -3.01 4.34 26.54
C GLY A 498 -4.43 4.12 27.05
N PRO A 499 -4.99 2.94 26.78
CA PRO A 499 -6.32 2.55 27.25
C PRO A 499 -6.34 2.37 28.77
N ASP A 500 -7.56 2.39 29.36
CA ASP A 500 -7.73 2.14 30.79
C ASP A 500 -7.26 0.72 31.16
N PRO A 501 -6.26 0.57 32.04
CA PRO A 501 -5.75 -0.73 32.43
C PRO A 501 -6.75 -1.60 33.17
N VAL A 502 -7.77 -1.01 33.82
CA VAL A 502 -8.81 -1.74 34.56
C VAL A 502 -9.75 -2.48 33.62
N HIS A 503 -9.99 -1.94 32.42
CA HIS A 503 -10.85 -2.57 31.41
C HIS A 503 -10.07 -3.42 30.40
N ALA A 504 -8.74 -3.27 30.31
CA ALA A 504 -7.88 -4.09 29.45
C ALA A 504 -7.71 -5.55 29.91
N THR A 505 -8.01 -5.85 31.17
CA THR A 505 -7.81 -7.18 31.78
C THR A 505 -8.87 -8.23 31.43
N GLN A 506 -9.91 -7.88 30.65
CA GLN A 506 -10.96 -8.83 30.24
C GLN A 506 -10.73 -9.52 28.89
N ALA A 507 -9.63 -9.24 28.20
CA ALA A 507 -9.25 -10.03 27.02
C ALA A 507 -8.46 -11.26 27.50
N PRO A 508 -8.90 -12.50 27.23
CA PRO A 508 -8.11 -13.68 27.57
C PRO A 508 -6.79 -13.62 26.81
N ILE A 509 -5.67 -13.66 27.56
CA ILE A 509 -4.34 -13.89 27.00
C ILE A 509 -4.34 -15.30 26.42
N SER A 510 -4.73 -15.44 25.17
CA SER A 510 -4.63 -16.71 24.44
C SER A 510 -3.18 -16.89 24.02
N GLY A 511 -2.41 -17.66 24.78
CA GLY A 511 -1.07 -17.99 24.36
C GLY A 511 -0.11 -18.45 25.45
N GLN A 512 -0.54 -19.35 26.33
CA GLN A 512 0.37 -20.30 26.96
C GLN A 512 -0.27 -21.67 26.85
N ALA A 513 0.13 -22.42 25.84
CA ALA A 513 0.03 -23.88 25.87
C ALA A 513 1.40 -24.44 26.28
N PRO A 514 1.41 -25.51 27.10
CA PRO A 514 2.63 -26.14 27.64
C PRO A 514 3.52 -26.77 26.58
#